data_73cd87f492c143befc966be03bf31319
#
_entry.id   73cd87f492c143befc966be03bf31319
#
_cell.length_a   1.000
_cell.length_b   1.000
_cell.length_c   1.000
_cell.angle_alpha   90.00
_cell.angle_beta   90.00
_cell.angle_gamma   90.00
#
_symmetry.space_group_name_H-M   'P 1'
#
loop_
_entity.id
_entity.type
_entity.pdbx_description
1 polymer ?
#
loop_
_entity_poly.entity_id
_entity_poly.type
_entity_poly.pdbx_seq_one_letter_code
_entity_poly.pdbx_strand_id
1 'polypeptide(L)'
;MSPSSFNKVIDVHAHIVFPESMGKAGRFGPELDVDADGVVFFRFGGYSMKPMDYRNTVFMDHAMRLDAMAQHGIDLQLLSPNPLTLFHHIPSPEAIAFCQTQNDAMAALVGRYPEQFLGAAAVPMQDIDAAIQEAERAINELGLCAIYIGTHLPYDLDDPRLDAFYAAVTALDVPLFFHPASSGGVSGPDDARLARFDMTLILGYAYEETIAAAQLV
;
A
#
# COMPACT_ATOMS: atom_id res chain seq x y z
N MET A 1 -40.71 9.50 7.21
CA MET A 1 -39.27 9.50 7.48
C MET A 1 -38.58 9.77 6.15
N SER A 2 -38.02 10.96 5.97
CA SER A 2 -37.23 11.26 4.78
C SER A 2 -35.99 10.36 4.77
N PRO A 3 -35.59 9.78 3.63
CA PRO A 3 -34.32 9.07 3.55
C PRO A 3 -33.23 10.11 3.80
N SER A 4 -32.49 9.96 4.90
CA SER A 4 -31.24 10.67 5.08
C SER A 4 -30.33 10.26 3.94
N SER A 5 -30.14 11.16 2.99
CA SER A 5 -29.23 10.93 1.87
C SER A 5 -27.82 10.80 2.43
N PHE A 6 -27.31 9.59 2.49
CA PHE A 6 -25.89 9.34 2.62
C PHE A 6 -25.22 9.76 1.30
N ASN A 7 -24.96 11.03 1.17
CA ASN A 7 -24.18 11.59 0.06
C ASN A 7 -22.76 11.88 0.53
N LYS A 8 -22.10 10.89 1.14
CA LYS A 8 -20.65 11.00 1.38
C LYS A 8 -19.90 10.64 0.11
N VAL A 9 -18.95 11.48 -0.27
CA VAL A 9 -17.97 11.18 -1.31
C VAL A 9 -16.82 10.43 -0.65
N ILE A 10 -16.63 9.19 -1.07
CA ILE A 10 -15.60 8.30 -0.53
C ILE A 10 -14.53 8.08 -1.60
N ASP A 11 -13.30 8.46 -1.31
CA ASP A 11 -12.14 8.13 -2.12
C ASP A 11 -11.52 6.82 -1.61
N VAL A 12 -11.54 5.78 -2.43
CA VAL A 12 -11.06 4.44 -2.07
C VAL A 12 -9.64 4.15 -2.58
N HIS A 13 -8.95 5.14 -3.15
CA HIS A 13 -7.60 4.99 -3.67
C HIS A 13 -6.71 6.15 -3.23
N ALA A 14 -6.25 6.10 -1.99
CA ALA A 14 -5.40 7.14 -1.40
C ALA A 14 -4.21 6.52 -0.67
N HIS A 15 -2.99 6.80 -1.15
CA HIS A 15 -1.77 6.26 -0.54
C HIS A 15 -1.22 7.17 0.55
N ILE A 16 -0.57 6.54 1.53
CA ILE A 16 0.11 7.23 2.63
C ILE A 16 1.53 6.69 2.82
N VAL A 17 2.42 7.54 3.28
CA VAL A 17 3.78 7.20 3.72
C VAL A 17 3.91 7.61 5.18
N PHE A 18 4.23 6.66 6.06
CA PHE A 18 4.38 6.93 7.48
C PHE A 18 5.82 7.29 7.83
N PRO A 19 6.07 8.40 8.55
CA PRO A 19 7.39 8.70 9.11
C PRO A 19 7.91 7.56 9.99
N GLU A 20 7.03 6.89 10.73
CA GLU A 20 7.32 5.78 11.62
C GLU A 20 7.88 4.56 10.88
N SER A 21 7.58 4.41 9.59
CA SER A 21 8.06 3.30 8.76
C SER A 21 9.48 3.52 8.23
N MET A 22 10.04 4.74 8.33
CA MET A 22 11.38 5.02 7.80
C MET A 22 12.44 4.16 8.47
N GLY A 23 13.23 3.45 7.65
CA GLY A 23 14.30 2.54 8.08
C GLY A 23 13.83 1.22 8.70
N LYS A 24 12.52 0.96 8.81
CA LYS A 24 12.00 -0.21 9.53
C LYS A 24 12.15 -1.54 8.79
N ALA A 25 12.36 -1.52 7.47
CA ALA A 25 12.77 -2.69 6.72
C ALA A 25 14.31 -2.78 6.58
N GLY A 26 15.06 -2.20 7.51
CA GLY A 26 16.53 -2.25 7.54
C GLY A 26 17.13 -1.72 6.24
N ARG A 27 18.03 -2.51 5.61
CA ARG A 27 18.68 -2.13 4.35
C ARG A 27 17.72 -1.88 3.18
N PHE A 28 16.49 -2.34 3.29
CA PHE A 28 15.47 -2.16 2.25
C PHE A 28 14.71 -0.83 2.40
N GLY A 29 14.92 -0.10 3.50
CA GLY A 29 14.31 1.22 3.73
C GLY A 29 12.95 1.12 4.41
N PRO A 30 11.96 1.91 3.97
CA PRO A 30 12.14 3.07 3.10
C PRO A 30 13.02 4.15 3.76
N GLU A 31 13.65 4.98 2.95
CA GLU A 31 14.43 6.15 3.42
C GLU A 31 14.04 7.40 2.66
N LEU A 32 14.02 8.51 3.36
CA LEU A 32 13.83 9.84 2.80
C LEU A 32 14.99 10.72 3.27
N ASP A 33 15.89 11.05 2.37
CA ASP A 33 17.14 11.74 2.69
C ASP A 33 17.56 12.66 1.54
N VAL A 34 18.73 13.28 1.67
CA VAL A 34 19.34 14.20 0.70
C VAL A 34 20.68 13.63 0.28
N ASP A 35 20.93 13.58 -1.03
CA ASP A 35 22.21 13.10 -1.55
C ASP A 35 23.34 14.16 -1.43
N ALA A 36 24.54 13.80 -1.87
CA ALA A 36 25.72 14.68 -1.81
C ALA A 36 25.56 15.97 -2.63
N ASP A 37 24.67 15.98 -3.61
CA ASP A 37 24.38 17.15 -4.46
C ASP A 37 23.23 18.00 -3.92
N GLY A 38 22.66 17.65 -2.74
CA GLY A 38 21.54 18.33 -2.13
C GLY A 38 20.18 17.96 -2.73
N VAL A 39 20.11 16.89 -3.50
CA VAL A 39 18.86 16.44 -4.12
C VAL A 39 18.14 15.45 -3.18
N VAL A 40 16.90 15.76 -2.86
CA VAL A 40 16.06 14.90 -2.02
C VAL A 40 15.71 13.61 -2.78
N PHE A 41 15.75 12.48 -2.08
CA PHE A 41 15.37 11.19 -2.64
C PHE A 41 14.53 10.36 -1.68
N PHE A 42 13.71 9.50 -2.26
CA PHE A 42 13.02 8.42 -1.57
C PHE A 42 13.60 7.09 -2.05
N ARG A 43 14.18 6.31 -1.12
CA ARG A 43 14.79 5.01 -1.40
C ARG A 43 13.93 3.89 -0.80
N PHE A 44 13.71 2.84 -1.60
CA PHE A 44 13.02 1.62 -1.18
C PHE A 44 13.63 0.43 -1.92
N GLY A 45 13.86 -0.67 -1.20
CA GLY A 45 14.58 -1.82 -1.75
C GLY A 45 15.95 -1.41 -2.27
N GLY A 46 16.24 -1.76 -3.51
CA GLY A 46 17.45 -1.33 -4.24
C GLY A 46 17.25 -0.10 -5.12
N TYR A 47 16.07 0.54 -5.07
CA TYR A 47 15.66 1.61 -5.96
C TYR A 47 15.62 2.96 -5.24
N SER A 48 15.95 4.04 -5.97
CA SER A 48 15.93 5.41 -5.45
C SER A 48 15.27 6.35 -6.45
N MET A 49 14.23 7.04 -6.03
CA MET A 49 13.54 8.05 -6.83
C MET A 49 14.08 9.44 -6.52
N LYS A 50 14.46 10.20 -7.55
CA LYS A 50 14.98 11.56 -7.48
C LYS A 50 14.40 12.46 -8.57
N PRO A 51 14.07 13.72 -8.26
CA PRO A 51 13.87 14.24 -6.90
C PRO A 51 12.53 13.73 -6.36
N MET A 52 12.48 13.28 -5.10
CA MET A 52 11.24 12.87 -4.47
C MET A 52 11.26 13.18 -2.97
N ASP A 53 10.41 14.09 -2.55
CA ASP A 53 10.22 14.44 -1.13
C ASP A 53 8.75 14.31 -0.75
N TYR A 54 8.44 13.34 0.09
CA TYR A 54 7.08 13.15 0.59
C TYR A 54 6.74 14.01 1.81
N ARG A 55 7.73 14.61 2.50
CA ARG A 55 7.57 15.30 3.80
C ARG A 55 6.59 16.46 3.77
N ASN A 56 6.53 17.20 2.67
CA ASN A 56 5.66 18.36 2.50
C ASN A 56 4.59 18.10 1.44
N THR A 57 4.00 16.92 1.48
CA THR A 57 2.95 16.48 0.56
C THR A 57 1.82 15.82 1.32
N VAL A 58 0.68 15.64 0.66
CA VAL A 58 -0.47 14.90 1.20
C VAL A 58 -0.14 13.45 1.58
N PHE A 59 1.00 12.90 1.11
CA PHE A 59 1.42 11.54 1.47
C PHE A 59 1.89 11.41 2.92
N MET A 60 2.48 12.46 3.51
CA MET A 60 3.01 12.45 4.88
C MET A 60 2.40 13.53 5.77
N ASP A 61 1.88 14.62 5.21
CA ASP A 61 1.26 15.70 5.97
C ASP A 61 -0.25 15.51 6.03
N HIS A 62 -0.72 15.10 7.19
CA HIS A 62 -2.14 14.82 7.42
C HIS A 62 -3.00 16.09 7.42
N ALA A 63 -2.48 17.23 7.86
CA ALA A 63 -3.22 18.50 7.81
C ALA A 63 -3.41 18.94 6.35
N MET A 64 -2.34 18.89 5.55
CA MET A 64 -2.42 19.17 4.12
C MET A 64 -3.37 18.22 3.40
N ARG A 65 -3.42 16.93 3.79
CA ARG A 65 -4.36 15.96 3.24
C ARG A 65 -5.81 16.33 3.57
N LEU A 66 -6.12 16.64 4.82
CA LEU A 66 -7.47 17.04 5.23
C LEU A 66 -7.93 18.31 4.51
N ASP A 67 -7.05 19.29 4.34
CA ASP A 67 -7.32 20.51 3.57
C ASP A 67 -7.62 20.18 2.10
N ALA A 68 -6.84 19.28 1.48
CA ALA A 68 -7.07 18.85 0.11
C ALA A 68 -8.41 18.10 -0.04
N MET A 69 -8.74 17.20 0.89
CA MET A 69 -10.04 16.53 0.90
C MET A 69 -11.19 17.54 0.96
N ALA A 70 -11.13 18.51 1.88
CA ALA A 70 -12.14 19.55 2.01
C ALA A 70 -12.28 20.38 0.74
N GLN A 71 -11.18 20.75 0.09
CA GLN A 71 -11.17 21.52 -1.17
C GLN A 71 -11.80 20.75 -2.34
N HIS A 72 -11.67 19.42 -2.35
CA HIS A 72 -12.21 18.55 -3.40
C HIS A 72 -13.56 17.91 -3.06
N GLY A 73 -14.13 18.23 -1.89
CA GLY A 73 -15.42 17.69 -1.47
C GLY A 73 -15.38 16.20 -1.17
N ILE A 74 -14.24 15.69 -0.71
CA ILE A 74 -14.06 14.29 -0.29
C ILE A 74 -14.35 14.23 1.22
N ASP A 75 -15.32 13.43 1.61
CA ASP A 75 -15.72 13.28 3.01
C ASP A 75 -14.94 12.22 3.75
N LEU A 76 -14.52 11.17 3.04
CA LEU A 76 -13.85 10.00 3.63
C LEU A 76 -12.82 9.44 2.65
N GLN A 77 -11.64 9.06 3.14
CA GLN A 77 -10.64 8.34 2.35
C GLN A 77 -10.33 6.97 2.96
N LEU A 78 -10.28 5.95 2.13
CA LEU A 78 -9.64 4.68 2.47
C LEU A 78 -8.14 4.81 2.16
N LEU A 79 -7.33 4.90 3.22
CA LEU A 79 -5.89 5.00 3.11
C LEU A 79 -5.27 3.61 2.93
N SER A 80 -4.34 3.48 2.00
CA SER A 80 -3.50 2.30 1.83
C SER A 80 -2.01 2.67 1.92
N PRO A 81 -1.14 1.77 2.36
CA PRO A 81 0.30 2.00 2.29
C PRO A 81 0.75 2.34 0.87
N ASN A 82 1.79 3.17 0.75
CA ASN A 82 2.36 3.46 -0.56
C ASN A 82 2.84 2.15 -1.22
N PRO A 83 2.43 1.83 -2.46
CA PRO A 83 2.74 0.55 -3.11
C PRO A 83 4.25 0.29 -3.27
N LEU A 84 5.07 1.34 -3.29
CA LEU A 84 6.54 1.21 -3.29
C LEU A 84 7.09 0.59 -2.00
N THR A 85 6.27 0.52 -0.95
CA THR A 85 6.61 -0.08 0.35
C THR A 85 5.95 -1.44 0.60
N LEU A 86 5.32 -2.03 -0.41
CA LEU A 86 4.85 -3.43 -0.38
C LEU A 86 6.04 -4.36 -0.63
N PHE A 87 6.84 -4.62 0.39
CA PHE A 87 8.10 -5.34 0.30
C PHE A 87 7.91 -6.87 0.24
N HIS A 88 7.16 -7.38 -0.75
CA HIS A 88 6.94 -8.83 -0.91
C HIS A 88 8.19 -9.62 -1.33
N HIS A 89 9.31 -8.95 -1.60
CA HIS A 89 10.59 -9.52 -2.05
C HIS A 89 11.68 -9.53 -0.97
N ILE A 90 11.42 -9.00 0.24
CA ILE A 90 12.39 -9.00 1.33
C ILE A 90 12.21 -10.23 2.24
N PRO A 91 13.20 -10.59 3.10
CA PRO A 91 13.03 -11.72 4.00
C PRO A 91 11.82 -11.58 4.94
N SER A 92 11.16 -12.69 5.24
CA SER A 92 9.92 -12.71 6.03
C SER A 92 10.02 -12.00 7.39
N PRO A 93 11.07 -12.15 8.19
CA PRO A 93 11.13 -11.48 9.50
C PRO A 93 11.09 -9.95 9.38
N GLU A 94 11.81 -9.37 8.40
CA GLU A 94 11.81 -7.93 8.14
C GLU A 94 10.46 -7.47 7.58
N ALA A 95 9.84 -8.28 6.70
CA ALA A 95 8.53 -7.97 6.13
C ALA A 95 7.44 -7.98 7.21
N ILE A 96 7.43 -8.97 8.10
CA ILE A 96 6.48 -9.06 9.22
C ILE A 96 6.59 -7.82 10.11
N ALA A 97 7.80 -7.50 10.59
CA ALA A 97 8.02 -6.35 11.46
C ALA A 97 7.64 -5.02 10.76
N PHE A 98 7.89 -4.93 9.47
CA PHE A 98 7.56 -3.75 8.67
C PHE A 98 6.04 -3.59 8.48
N CYS A 99 5.32 -4.66 8.11
CA CYS A 99 3.86 -4.63 7.97
C CYS A 99 3.20 -4.24 9.30
N GLN A 100 3.63 -4.82 10.42
CA GLN A 100 3.14 -4.47 11.75
C GLN A 100 3.34 -2.98 12.05
N THR A 101 4.53 -2.45 11.78
CA THR A 101 4.81 -1.02 11.98
C THR A 101 3.89 -0.13 11.14
N GLN A 102 3.66 -0.48 9.88
CA GLN A 102 2.76 0.29 9.02
C GLN A 102 1.31 0.22 9.50
N ASN A 103 0.84 -0.97 9.87
CA ASN A 103 -0.54 -1.17 10.32
C ASN A 103 -0.82 -0.48 11.65
N ASP A 104 0.14 -0.49 12.59
CA ASP A 104 0.03 0.24 13.84
C ASP A 104 -0.04 1.76 13.60
N ALA A 105 0.78 2.29 12.71
CA ALA A 105 0.73 3.71 12.33
C ALA A 105 -0.57 4.07 11.62
N MET A 106 -1.08 3.19 10.74
CA MET A 106 -2.38 3.36 10.08
C MET A 106 -3.52 3.40 11.10
N ALA A 107 -3.55 2.45 12.02
CA ALA A 107 -4.58 2.39 13.06
C ALA A 107 -4.54 3.64 13.96
N ALA A 108 -3.36 4.09 14.34
CA ALA A 108 -3.20 5.32 15.12
C ALA A 108 -3.73 6.56 14.38
N LEU A 109 -3.50 6.65 13.07
CA LEU A 109 -4.01 7.74 12.24
C LEU A 109 -5.53 7.68 12.10
N VAL A 110 -6.08 6.51 11.78
CA VAL A 110 -7.55 6.31 11.68
C VAL A 110 -8.21 6.61 13.01
N GLY A 111 -7.66 6.14 14.12
CA GLY A 111 -8.16 6.44 15.46
C GLY A 111 -8.13 7.94 15.81
N ARG A 112 -7.21 8.70 15.22
CA ARG A 112 -7.14 10.17 15.38
C ARG A 112 -8.17 10.93 14.55
N TYR A 113 -8.55 10.39 13.38
CA TYR A 113 -9.46 11.02 12.42
C TYR A 113 -10.53 10.04 11.90
N PRO A 114 -11.35 9.45 12.79
CA PRO A 114 -12.25 8.35 12.43
C PRO A 114 -13.38 8.73 11.48
N GLU A 115 -13.68 10.02 11.38
CA GLU A 115 -14.71 10.54 10.47
C GLU A 115 -14.17 10.83 9.05
N GLN A 116 -12.84 10.89 8.88
CA GLN A 116 -12.20 11.26 7.62
C GLN A 116 -11.39 10.11 7.01
N PHE A 117 -10.91 9.15 7.84
CA PHE A 117 -10.05 8.07 7.35
C PHE A 117 -10.56 6.68 7.71
N LEU A 118 -10.46 5.79 6.76
CA LEU A 118 -10.43 4.35 6.90
C LEU A 118 -9.03 3.86 6.55
N GLY A 119 -8.65 2.67 7.00
CA GLY A 119 -7.32 2.12 6.74
C GLY A 119 -7.35 0.73 6.16
N ALA A 120 -6.51 0.48 5.15
CA ALA A 120 -6.20 -0.83 4.63
C ALA A 120 -4.87 -1.34 5.20
N ALA A 121 -4.82 -2.62 5.56
CA ALA A 121 -3.65 -3.26 6.14
C ALA A 121 -2.71 -3.84 5.09
N ALA A 122 -1.40 -3.68 5.25
CA ALA A 122 -0.40 -4.45 4.55
C ALA A 122 -0.15 -5.78 5.27
N VAL A 123 0.14 -6.85 4.50
CA VAL A 123 0.45 -8.16 5.05
C VAL A 123 1.70 -8.77 4.40
N PRO A 124 2.50 -9.55 5.15
CA PRO A 124 3.78 -10.08 4.68
C PRO A 124 3.60 -11.33 3.81
N MET A 125 3.24 -11.14 2.53
CA MET A 125 2.88 -12.21 1.60
C MET A 125 4.00 -13.21 1.30
N GLN A 126 5.23 -13.03 1.77
CA GLN A 126 6.31 -14.02 1.72
C GLN A 126 6.09 -15.21 2.65
N ASP A 127 5.20 -15.05 3.64
CA ASP A 127 4.88 -16.04 4.65
C ASP A 127 3.36 -16.02 4.87
N ILE A 128 2.68 -17.02 4.34
CA ILE A 128 1.21 -17.07 4.33
C ILE A 128 0.61 -17.14 5.73
N ASP A 129 1.23 -17.92 6.62
CA ASP A 129 0.75 -18.02 8.00
C ASP A 129 0.90 -16.67 8.73
N ALA A 130 2.01 -15.98 8.55
CA ALA A 130 2.22 -14.65 9.09
C ALA A 130 1.29 -13.60 8.44
N ALA A 131 1.00 -13.73 7.15
CA ALA A 131 0.06 -12.85 6.46
C ALA A 131 -1.36 -13.01 7.01
N ILE A 132 -1.80 -14.24 7.28
CA ILE A 132 -3.10 -14.52 7.90
C ILE A 132 -3.16 -13.93 9.31
N GLN A 133 -2.15 -14.19 10.15
CA GLN A 133 -2.09 -13.67 11.51
C GLN A 133 -2.12 -12.14 11.54
N GLU A 134 -1.36 -11.48 10.65
CA GLU A 134 -1.35 -10.03 10.59
C GLU A 134 -2.67 -9.46 10.04
N ALA A 135 -3.32 -10.12 9.08
CA ALA A 135 -4.64 -9.75 8.60
C ALA A 135 -5.67 -9.81 9.74
N GLU A 136 -5.69 -10.93 10.49
CA GLU A 136 -6.58 -11.10 11.65
C GLU A 136 -6.33 -10.03 12.71
N ARG A 137 -5.07 -9.74 13.05
CA ARG A 137 -4.69 -8.68 13.99
C ARG A 137 -5.15 -7.31 13.50
N ALA A 138 -4.88 -6.99 12.25
CA ALA A 138 -5.20 -5.69 11.67
C ALA A 138 -6.70 -5.40 11.67
N ILE A 139 -7.52 -6.39 11.36
CA ILE A 139 -8.98 -6.22 11.32
C ILE A 139 -9.59 -6.30 12.72
N ASN A 140 -9.28 -7.35 13.50
CA ASN A 140 -9.97 -7.62 14.75
C ASN A 140 -9.47 -6.78 15.93
N GLU A 141 -8.17 -6.41 15.94
CA GLU A 141 -7.57 -5.70 17.07
C GLU A 141 -7.31 -4.22 16.75
N LEU A 142 -6.85 -3.91 15.54
CA LEU A 142 -6.52 -2.55 15.12
C LEU A 142 -7.70 -1.79 14.50
N GLY A 143 -8.78 -2.49 14.10
CA GLY A 143 -9.97 -1.88 13.51
C GLY A 143 -9.77 -1.35 12.08
N LEU A 144 -8.77 -1.87 11.36
CA LEU A 144 -8.64 -1.62 9.92
C LEU A 144 -9.75 -2.35 9.16
N CYS A 145 -10.10 -1.90 7.95
CA CYS A 145 -11.32 -2.35 7.28
C CYS A 145 -11.09 -3.00 5.91
N ALA A 146 -9.85 -3.18 5.50
CA ALA A 146 -9.47 -3.79 4.23
C ALA A 146 -8.08 -4.40 4.33
N ILE A 147 -7.78 -5.34 3.43
CA ILE A 147 -6.43 -5.86 3.20
C ILE A 147 -5.92 -5.34 1.86
N TYR A 148 -4.64 -5.00 1.80
CA TYR A 148 -4.00 -4.41 0.65
C TYR A 148 -2.69 -5.12 0.32
N ILE A 149 -2.61 -5.73 -0.87
CA ILE A 149 -1.43 -6.48 -1.33
C ILE A 149 -0.99 -6.03 -2.72
N GLY A 150 0.26 -6.33 -3.05
CA GLY A 150 0.78 -6.12 -4.40
C GLY A 150 0.41 -7.25 -5.36
N THR A 151 0.39 -6.96 -6.65
CA THR A 151 0.24 -7.99 -7.70
C THR A 151 1.51 -8.81 -7.87
N HIS A 152 2.68 -8.27 -7.52
CA HIS A 152 3.98 -8.90 -7.70
C HIS A 152 4.39 -9.69 -6.45
N LEU A 153 3.86 -10.88 -6.31
CA LEU A 153 4.19 -11.83 -5.25
C LEU A 153 5.29 -12.80 -5.71
N PRO A 154 5.92 -13.55 -4.81
CA PRO A 154 6.89 -14.61 -5.19
C PRO A 154 6.23 -15.83 -5.86
N TYR A 155 4.93 -15.80 -6.11
CA TYR A 155 4.09 -16.84 -6.74
C TYR A 155 2.87 -16.18 -7.40
N ASP A 156 2.21 -16.91 -8.29
CA ASP A 156 1.02 -16.43 -8.99
C ASP A 156 -0.18 -16.24 -8.03
N LEU A 157 -1.11 -15.36 -8.36
CA LEU A 157 -2.26 -15.08 -7.51
C LEU A 157 -3.28 -16.24 -7.45
N ASP A 158 -3.22 -17.18 -8.38
CA ASP A 158 -3.99 -18.43 -8.41
C ASP A 158 -3.24 -19.63 -7.81
N ASP A 159 -2.07 -19.40 -7.19
CA ASP A 159 -1.31 -20.48 -6.55
C ASP A 159 -2.09 -21.05 -5.35
N PRO A 160 -2.27 -22.39 -5.27
CA PRO A 160 -3.01 -23.03 -4.17
C PRO A 160 -2.51 -22.71 -2.76
N ARG A 161 -1.28 -22.23 -2.61
CA ARG A 161 -0.76 -21.73 -1.32
C ARG A 161 -1.57 -20.55 -0.79
N LEU A 162 -2.23 -19.80 -1.67
CA LEU A 162 -3.06 -18.64 -1.29
C LEU A 162 -4.47 -19.02 -0.83
N ASP A 163 -4.92 -20.26 -1.04
CA ASP A 163 -6.28 -20.68 -0.68
C ASP A 163 -6.59 -20.41 0.80
N ALA A 164 -5.63 -20.71 1.69
CA ALA A 164 -5.79 -20.45 3.12
C ALA A 164 -5.87 -18.95 3.45
N PHE A 165 -5.09 -18.12 2.76
CA PHE A 165 -5.14 -16.66 2.90
C PHE A 165 -6.46 -16.09 2.39
N TYR A 166 -6.92 -16.51 1.22
CA TYR A 166 -8.21 -16.07 0.67
C TYR A 166 -9.39 -16.51 1.55
N ALA A 167 -9.33 -17.73 2.11
CA ALA A 167 -10.33 -18.19 3.06
C ALA A 167 -10.35 -17.34 4.34
N ALA A 168 -9.18 -16.97 4.87
CA ALA A 168 -9.07 -16.09 6.05
C ALA A 168 -9.62 -14.68 5.77
N VAL A 169 -9.26 -14.07 4.65
CA VAL A 169 -9.80 -12.75 4.24
C VAL A 169 -11.32 -12.81 4.06
N THR A 170 -11.83 -13.88 3.45
CA THR A 170 -13.27 -14.12 3.31
C THR A 170 -13.96 -14.23 4.67
N ALA A 171 -13.35 -14.94 5.62
CA ALA A 171 -13.90 -15.09 6.97
C ALA A 171 -13.89 -13.77 7.77
N LEU A 172 -12.94 -12.87 7.49
CA LEU A 172 -12.89 -11.53 8.06
C LEU A 172 -13.96 -10.58 7.47
N ASP A 173 -14.59 -10.95 6.36
CA ASP A 173 -15.63 -10.17 5.66
C ASP A 173 -15.17 -8.75 5.28
N VAL A 174 -13.95 -8.64 4.76
CA VAL A 174 -13.35 -7.36 4.34
C VAL A 174 -12.89 -7.43 2.89
N PRO A 175 -12.86 -6.28 2.18
CA PRO A 175 -12.33 -6.24 0.82
C PRO A 175 -10.81 -6.51 0.80
N LEU A 176 -10.37 -7.22 -0.25
CA LEU A 176 -8.99 -7.42 -0.61
C LEU A 176 -8.67 -6.54 -1.83
N PHE A 177 -7.76 -5.59 -1.67
CA PHE A 177 -7.29 -4.73 -2.74
C PHE A 177 -5.97 -5.24 -3.30
N PHE A 178 -5.88 -5.28 -4.62
CA PHE A 178 -4.65 -5.55 -5.35
C PHE A 178 -4.13 -4.25 -5.97
N HIS A 179 -2.84 -4.05 -5.91
CA HIS A 179 -2.20 -2.89 -6.53
C HIS A 179 -0.92 -3.32 -7.25
N PRO A 180 -0.63 -2.80 -8.43
CA PRO A 180 0.64 -3.02 -9.06
C PRO A 180 1.77 -2.63 -8.12
N ALA A 181 2.67 -3.55 -7.84
CA ALA A 181 3.79 -3.32 -6.93
C ALA A 181 5.09 -3.74 -7.60
N SER A 182 6.12 -2.92 -7.48
CA SER A 182 7.43 -3.28 -7.97
C SER A 182 8.19 -4.11 -6.93
N SER A 183 8.74 -5.23 -7.31
CA SER A 183 9.66 -6.04 -6.49
C SER A 183 11.06 -5.42 -6.39
N GLY A 184 11.15 -4.10 -6.20
CA GLY A 184 12.42 -3.37 -6.16
C GLY A 184 12.98 -3.00 -7.55
N GLY A 185 12.15 -3.06 -8.57
CA GLY A 185 12.43 -2.71 -9.95
C GLY A 185 11.17 -2.26 -10.68
N VAL A 186 11.24 -2.15 -11.97
CA VAL A 186 10.13 -1.71 -12.81
C VAL A 186 9.14 -2.86 -13.00
N SER A 187 7.86 -2.62 -12.69
CA SER A 187 6.77 -3.55 -13.01
C SER A 187 6.38 -3.42 -14.49
N GLY A 188 6.06 -4.56 -15.12
CA GLY A 188 5.57 -4.58 -16.49
C GLY A 188 6.39 -5.47 -17.42
N PRO A 189 5.96 -5.63 -18.67
CA PRO A 189 6.63 -6.48 -19.64
C PRO A 189 8.05 -5.96 -19.94
N ASP A 190 8.99 -6.86 -20.14
CA ASP A 190 10.36 -6.56 -20.61
C ASP A 190 10.33 -6.16 -22.10
N ASP A 191 9.93 -4.92 -22.33
CA ASP A 191 9.84 -4.33 -23.66
C ASP A 191 10.55 -2.97 -23.68
N ALA A 192 11.68 -2.91 -24.40
CA ALA A 192 12.49 -1.70 -24.50
C ALA A 192 11.71 -0.47 -25.03
N ARG A 193 10.59 -0.65 -25.70
CA ARG A 193 9.71 0.45 -26.15
C ARG A 193 9.04 1.16 -24.99
N LEU A 194 8.84 0.47 -23.86
CA LEU A 194 8.23 1.02 -22.65
C LEU A 194 9.19 1.95 -21.87
N ALA A 195 10.50 1.88 -22.13
CA ALA A 195 11.49 2.74 -21.47
C ALA A 195 11.38 4.24 -21.86
N ARG A 196 10.51 4.57 -22.85
CA ARG A 196 10.29 5.95 -23.30
C ARG A 196 8.99 6.49 -22.71
N PHE A 197 9.00 7.79 -22.35
CA PHE A 197 7.81 8.55 -21.93
C PHE A 197 7.12 7.97 -20.68
N ASP A 198 7.87 7.39 -19.77
CA ASP A 198 7.35 6.73 -18.55
C ASP A 198 6.29 5.65 -18.85
N MET A 199 6.32 5.07 -20.05
CA MET A 199 5.35 4.07 -20.47
C MET A 199 5.40 2.82 -19.60
N THR A 200 6.56 2.53 -19.01
CA THR A 200 6.69 1.41 -18.05
C THR A 200 5.77 1.61 -16.84
N LEU A 201 5.66 2.83 -16.33
CA LEU A 201 4.73 3.14 -15.24
C LEU A 201 3.27 3.10 -15.75
N ILE A 202 3.00 3.80 -16.86
CA ILE A 202 1.63 3.99 -17.37
C ILE A 202 1.02 2.68 -17.89
N LEU A 203 1.75 1.94 -18.71
CA LEU A 203 1.28 0.68 -19.31
C LEU A 203 1.63 -0.53 -18.43
N GLY A 204 2.74 -0.47 -17.70
CA GLY A 204 3.17 -1.55 -16.83
C GLY A 204 2.17 -1.81 -15.71
N TYR A 205 1.63 -0.79 -15.10
CA TYR A 205 0.60 -0.96 -14.06
C TYR A 205 -0.69 -1.56 -14.62
N ALA A 206 -1.18 -1.07 -15.74
CA ALA A 206 -2.35 -1.64 -16.40
C ALA A 206 -2.12 -3.09 -16.87
N TYR A 207 -0.89 -3.42 -17.28
CA TYR A 207 -0.49 -4.79 -17.61
C TYR A 207 -0.54 -5.70 -16.39
N GLU A 208 0.07 -5.30 -15.27
CA GLU A 208 0.06 -6.05 -14.02
C GLU A 208 -1.36 -6.30 -13.49
N GLU A 209 -2.21 -5.27 -13.51
CA GLU A 209 -3.62 -5.39 -13.13
C GLU A 209 -4.38 -6.36 -14.03
N THR A 210 -4.09 -6.35 -15.34
CA THR A 210 -4.70 -7.27 -16.30
C THR A 210 -4.31 -8.72 -16.04
N ILE A 211 -3.02 -8.96 -15.74
CA ILE A 211 -2.53 -10.31 -15.37
C ILE A 211 -3.17 -10.76 -14.06
N ALA A 212 -3.17 -9.89 -13.03
CA ALA A 212 -3.81 -10.20 -11.75
C ALA A 212 -5.29 -10.56 -11.91
N ALA A 213 -6.04 -9.79 -12.69
CA ALA A 213 -7.44 -10.10 -12.98
C ALA A 213 -7.61 -11.42 -13.73
N ALA A 214 -6.72 -11.73 -14.67
CA ALA A 214 -6.77 -12.99 -15.43
C ALA A 214 -6.43 -14.22 -14.58
N GLN A 215 -5.59 -14.09 -13.56
CA GLN A 215 -5.26 -15.17 -12.63
C GLN A 215 -6.38 -15.44 -11.62
N LEU A 216 -7.23 -14.45 -11.32
CA LEU A 216 -8.28 -14.55 -10.30
C LEU A 216 -9.65 -14.96 -10.87
N VAL A 217 -9.80 -15.12 -12.18
CA VAL A 217 -11.03 -15.49 -12.89
C VAL A 217 -10.95 -16.92 -13.44
#